data_efdc1cc13230bed56731b653c97ca683
#
_entry.id   efdc1cc13230bed56731b653c97ca683
#
_cell.length_a   1.000
_cell.length_b   1.000
_cell.length_c   1.000
_cell.angle_alpha   90.00
_cell.angle_beta   90.00
_cell.angle_gamma   90.00
#
_symmetry.space_group_name_H-M   'P 1'
#
loop_
_entity.id
_entity.type
_entity.pdbx_description
1 polymer ?
#
loop_
_entity_poly.entity_id
_entity_poly.type
_entity_poly.pdbx_seq_one_letter_code
_entity_poly.pdbx_strand_id
1 'polypeptide(L)'
;MLTDAQVRKIKPSEKKTKYSDEKGMYLEVTPSGGMHWRMKFRLNGKENIFSIGTYPETTLVQARRARDEARLKLKDGINPNKEKKQKKQQADESILFKALAMEWMEDRKTVIKEGTYLRDLSVFEKDLFPALGNIPIDQ
;
A
#
# COMPACT_ATOMS: atom_id res chain seq x y z
N MET A 1 -18.36 12.64 14.75
CA MET A 1 -17.58 13.05 13.57
C MET A 1 -16.35 13.83 14.02
N LEU A 2 -15.17 13.44 13.61
CA LEU A 2 -13.93 14.14 13.92
C LEU A 2 -13.74 15.36 13.01
N THR A 3 -13.10 16.39 13.54
CA THR A 3 -12.66 17.54 12.75
C THR A 3 -11.14 17.58 12.68
N ASP A 4 -10.59 18.19 11.64
CA ASP A 4 -9.14 18.32 11.46
C ASP A 4 -8.47 19.04 12.66
N ALA A 5 -9.13 20.05 13.19
CA ALA A 5 -8.69 20.75 14.39
C ALA A 5 -8.63 19.85 15.65
N GLN A 6 -9.57 18.93 15.79
CA GLN A 6 -9.55 17.94 16.88
C GLN A 6 -8.41 16.95 16.69
N VAL A 7 -8.23 16.41 15.47
CA VAL A 7 -7.15 15.47 15.16
C VAL A 7 -5.78 16.05 15.49
N ARG A 8 -5.54 17.32 15.14
CA ARG A 8 -4.27 18.02 15.45
C ARG A 8 -4.00 18.22 16.94
N LYS A 9 -5.06 18.28 17.76
CA LYS A 9 -4.95 18.48 19.21
C LYS A 9 -4.82 17.18 20.00
N ILE A 10 -5.01 16.04 19.37
CA ILE A 10 -4.89 14.72 20.01
C ILE A 10 -3.44 14.48 20.43
N LYS A 11 -3.26 14.15 21.69
CA LYS A 11 -1.96 13.77 22.26
C LYS A 11 -1.95 12.27 22.58
N PRO A 12 -0.82 11.61 22.48
CA PRO A 12 -0.68 10.23 22.97
C PRO A 12 -1.02 10.13 24.44
N SER A 13 -1.63 9.02 24.82
CA SER A 13 -1.91 8.70 26.21
C SER A 13 -1.21 7.38 26.58
N GLU A 14 -1.14 7.04 27.86
CA GLU A 14 -0.50 5.80 28.34
C GLU A 14 -1.10 4.52 27.74
N LYS A 15 -2.33 4.60 27.23
CA LYS A 15 -3.05 3.49 26.63
C LYS A 15 -3.44 3.81 25.19
N LYS A 16 -3.52 2.77 24.38
CA LYS A 16 -4.07 2.86 23.04
C LYS A 16 -5.50 3.40 23.07
N THR A 17 -5.73 4.55 22.43
CA THR A 17 -7.02 5.25 22.43
C THR A 17 -7.60 5.29 21.02
N LYS A 18 -8.92 5.18 20.92
CA LYS A 18 -9.66 5.21 19.66
C LYS A 18 -10.62 6.41 19.64
N TYR A 19 -10.52 7.19 18.59
CA TYR A 19 -11.40 8.34 18.36
C TYR A 19 -12.29 8.02 17.16
N SER A 20 -13.58 7.80 17.41
CA SER A 20 -14.54 7.43 16.37
C SER A 20 -14.85 8.59 15.43
N ASP A 21 -14.89 8.28 14.15
CA ASP A 21 -15.44 9.15 13.11
C ASP A 21 -16.78 8.56 12.61
N GLU A 22 -17.06 8.65 11.32
CA GLU A 22 -18.29 8.13 10.72
C GLU A 22 -18.10 6.77 10.06
N LYS A 23 -19.22 6.04 9.89
CA LYS A 23 -19.30 4.82 9.07
C LYS A 23 -18.27 3.74 9.44
N GLY A 24 -18.00 3.59 10.72
CA GLY A 24 -17.04 2.61 11.24
C GLY A 24 -15.57 3.00 11.15
N MET A 25 -15.26 4.20 10.65
CA MET A 25 -13.90 4.75 10.67
C MET A 25 -13.55 5.30 12.06
N TYR A 26 -12.30 5.18 12.46
CA TYR A 26 -11.74 5.74 13.69
C TYR A 26 -10.25 6.01 13.55
N LEU A 27 -9.76 6.93 14.36
CA LEU A 27 -8.34 7.18 14.53
C LEU A 27 -7.85 6.41 15.76
N GLU A 28 -6.91 5.52 15.59
CA GLU A 28 -6.24 4.81 16.66
C GLU A 28 -4.93 5.50 17.00
N VAL A 29 -4.79 5.90 18.25
CA VAL A 29 -3.58 6.56 18.75
C VAL A 29 -2.86 5.61 19.70
N THR A 30 -1.59 5.34 19.41
CA THR A 30 -0.74 4.47 20.23
C THR A 30 0.00 5.27 21.29
N PRO A 31 0.43 4.63 22.39
CA PRO A 31 1.23 5.30 23.43
C PRO A 31 2.54 5.87 22.90
N SER A 32 3.10 5.26 21.85
CA SER A 32 4.30 5.75 21.16
C SER A 32 4.10 6.98 20.27
N GLY A 33 2.87 7.49 20.18
CA GLY A 33 2.52 8.65 19.36
C GLY A 33 2.09 8.33 17.93
N GLY A 34 2.05 7.06 17.53
CA GLY A 34 1.54 6.65 16.23
C GLY A 34 0.03 6.88 16.11
N MET A 35 -0.40 7.48 15.02
CA MET A 35 -1.81 7.76 14.72
C MET A 35 -2.22 7.03 13.45
N HIS A 36 -3.17 6.09 13.55
CA HIS A 36 -3.54 5.20 12.45
C HIS A 36 -5.04 5.30 12.13
N TRP A 37 -5.37 5.63 10.90
CA TRP A 37 -6.73 5.58 10.39
C TRP A 37 -7.14 4.14 10.11
N ARG A 38 -8.24 3.70 10.71
CA ARG A 38 -8.78 2.35 10.59
C ARG A 38 -10.29 2.39 10.38
N MET A 39 -10.81 1.36 9.72
CA MET A 39 -12.24 1.15 9.55
C MET A 39 -12.62 -0.26 9.97
N LYS A 40 -13.64 -0.38 10.83
CA LYS A 40 -14.28 -1.66 11.12
C LYS A 40 -15.34 -1.96 10.07
N PHE A 41 -15.39 -3.21 9.63
CA PHE A 41 -16.43 -3.69 8.74
C PHE A 41 -16.76 -5.16 9.02
N ARG A 42 -17.94 -5.61 8.60
CA ARG A 42 -18.33 -7.01 8.64
C ARG A 42 -18.43 -7.56 7.23
N LEU A 43 -17.87 -8.74 7.04
CA LEU A 43 -17.97 -9.50 5.81
C LEU A 43 -18.24 -10.96 6.16
N ASN A 44 -19.30 -11.56 5.60
CA ASN A 44 -19.72 -12.94 5.87
C ASN A 44 -19.88 -13.22 7.40
N GLY A 45 -20.47 -12.27 8.12
CA GLY A 45 -20.71 -12.38 9.57
C GLY A 45 -19.49 -12.17 10.46
N LYS A 46 -18.29 -12.00 9.89
CA LYS A 46 -17.04 -11.76 10.63
C LYS A 46 -16.67 -10.29 10.66
N GLU A 47 -16.29 -9.77 11.83
CA GLU A 47 -15.75 -8.42 11.99
C GLU A 47 -14.29 -8.40 11.52
N ASN A 48 -13.98 -7.40 10.72
CA ASN A 48 -12.65 -7.16 10.16
C ASN A 48 -12.26 -5.70 10.35
N ILE A 49 -10.96 -5.43 10.30
CA ILE A 49 -10.40 -4.09 10.37
C ILE A 49 -9.62 -3.82 9.08
N PHE A 50 -9.94 -2.71 8.43
CA PHE A 50 -9.20 -2.20 7.29
C PHE A 50 -8.29 -1.05 7.73
N SER A 51 -7.00 -1.17 7.46
CA SER A 51 -6.02 -0.13 7.72
C SER A 51 -5.97 0.83 6.53
N ILE A 52 -6.41 2.06 6.75
CA ILE A 52 -6.50 3.10 5.73
C ILE A 52 -5.14 3.76 5.51
N GLY A 53 -4.53 4.28 6.57
CA GLY A 53 -3.26 4.97 6.50
C GLY A 53 -2.83 5.53 7.85
N THR A 54 -1.76 6.30 7.85
CA THR A 54 -1.16 6.91 9.04
C THR A 54 -1.27 8.44 8.96
N TYR A 55 -1.68 9.08 10.03
CA TYR A 55 -1.65 10.54 10.15
C TYR A 55 -0.23 10.99 10.58
N PRO A 56 0.33 12.08 10.06
CA PRO A 56 -0.27 13.07 9.15
C PRO A 56 -0.16 12.77 7.65
N GLU A 57 0.52 11.71 7.23
CA GLU A 57 0.68 11.34 5.81
C GLU A 57 -0.67 11.20 5.10
N THR A 58 -1.64 10.59 5.78
CA THR A 58 -3.03 10.51 5.35
C THR A 58 -3.87 11.49 6.14
N THR A 59 -4.38 12.53 5.49
CA THR A 59 -5.27 13.51 6.11
C THR A 59 -6.66 12.93 6.39
N LEU A 60 -7.45 13.60 7.23
CA LEU A 60 -8.83 13.20 7.52
C LEU A 60 -9.69 13.08 6.25
N VAL A 61 -9.53 14.00 5.30
CA VAL A 61 -10.26 14.00 4.02
C VAL A 61 -9.87 12.79 3.17
N GLN A 62 -8.58 12.50 3.08
CA GLN A 62 -8.06 11.33 2.35
C GLN A 62 -8.52 10.02 3.00
N ALA A 63 -8.50 9.96 4.33
CA ALA A 63 -8.99 8.80 5.08
C ALA A 63 -10.47 8.53 4.82
N ARG A 64 -11.30 9.57 4.77
CA ARG A 64 -12.73 9.46 4.44
C ARG A 64 -12.97 8.98 3.01
N ARG A 65 -12.20 9.45 2.03
CA ARG A 65 -12.25 8.94 0.65
C ARG A 65 -11.90 7.46 0.58
N ALA A 66 -10.80 7.05 1.17
CA ALA A 66 -10.38 5.65 1.20
C ALA A 66 -11.40 4.75 1.92
N ARG A 67 -12.03 5.24 2.99
CA ARG A 67 -13.14 4.56 3.65
C ARG A 67 -14.34 4.35 2.70
N ASP A 68 -14.74 5.39 1.99
CA ASP A 68 -15.91 5.32 1.11
C ASP A 68 -15.65 4.40 -0.09
N GLU A 69 -14.44 4.41 -0.66
CA GLU A 69 -14.01 3.45 -1.68
C GLU A 69 -14.02 2.00 -1.15
N ALA A 70 -13.48 1.77 0.05
CA ALA A 70 -13.50 0.45 0.67
C ALA A 70 -14.94 -0.04 0.92
N ARG A 71 -15.85 0.85 1.29
CA ARG A 71 -17.27 0.50 1.48
C ARG A 71 -17.98 0.17 0.17
N LEU A 72 -17.64 0.82 -0.93
CA LEU A 72 -18.16 0.45 -2.25
C LEU A 72 -17.74 -0.97 -2.62
N LYS A 73 -16.47 -1.31 -2.45
CA LYS A 73 -15.94 -2.67 -2.68
C LYS A 73 -16.63 -3.72 -1.81
N LEU A 74 -16.91 -3.40 -0.56
CA LEU A 74 -17.65 -4.29 0.33
C LEU A 74 -19.09 -4.55 -0.15
N LYS A 75 -19.76 -3.57 -0.77
CA LYS A 75 -21.08 -3.77 -1.40
C LYS A 75 -21.00 -4.77 -2.55
N ASP A 76 -19.90 -4.76 -3.29
CA ASP A 76 -19.64 -5.69 -4.40
C ASP A 76 -19.12 -7.05 -3.93
N GLY A 77 -19.09 -7.30 -2.61
CA GLY A 77 -18.59 -8.54 -2.00
C GLY A 77 -17.08 -8.68 -2.00
N ILE A 78 -16.34 -7.62 -2.37
CA ILE A 78 -14.88 -7.61 -2.44
C ILE A 78 -14.29 -7.25 -1.07
N ASN A 79 -13.36 -8.08 -0.57
CA ASN A 79 -12.65 -7.78 0.68
C ASN A 79 -11.51 -6.79 0.42
N PRO A 80 -11.58 -5.54 0.95
CA PRO A 80 -10.56 -4.53 0.69
C PRO A 80 -9.18 -4.90 1.25
N ASN A 81 -9.11 -5.73 2.30
CA ASN A 81 -7.85 -6.22 2.83
C ASN A 81 -7.15 -7.18 1.88
N LYS A 82 -7.89 -8.10 1.25
CA LYS A 82 -7.34 -9.04 0.26
C LYS A 82 -6.81 -8.29 -0.95
N GLU A 83 -7.58 -7.35 -1.47
CA GLU A 83 -7.17 -6.55 -2.63
C GLU A 83 -5.91 -5.71 -2.32
N LYS A 84 -5.86 -5.06 -1.16
CA LYS A 84 -4.69 -4.28 -0.73
C LYS A 84 -3.44 -5.16 -0.61
N LYS A 85 -3.60 -6.38 -0.07
CA LYS A 85 -2.50 -7.36 0.04
C LYS A 85 -2.00 -7.81 -1.33
N GLN A 86 -2.92 -8.13 -2.24
CA GLN A 86 -2.58 -8.53 -3.62
C GLN A 86 -1.84 -7.41 -4.37
N LYS A 87 -2.35 -6.17 -4.30
CA LYS A 87 -1.68 -5.01 -4.92
C LYS A 87 -0.29 -4.77 -4.36
N LYS A 88 -0.12 -4.93 -3.04
CA LYS A 88 1.20 -4.79 -2.40
C LYS A 88 2.15 -5.89 -2.87
N GLN A 89 1.72 -7.14 -2.88
CA GLN A 89 2.53 -8.26 -3.37
C GLN A 89 2.96 -8.06 -4.83
N GLN A 90 2.03 -7.70 -5.72
CA GLN A 90 2.33 -7.42 -7.12
C GLN A 90 3.32 -6.24 -7.29
N ALA A 91 3.18 -5.19 -6.46
CA ALA A 91 4.11 -4.06 -6.49
C ALA A 91 5.51 -4.47 -5.98
N ASP A 92 5.59 -5.21 -4.88
CA ASP A 92 6.85 -5.69 -4.31
C ASP A 92 7.56 -6.65 -5.29
N GLU A 93 6.83 -7.58 -5.91
CA GLU A 93 7.34 -8.52 -6.91
C GLU A 93 7.84 -7.80 -8.19
N SER A 94 7.08 -6.84 -8.69
CA SER A 94 7.46 -6.09 -9.90
C SER A 94 8.68 -5.18 -9.68
N ILE A 95 8.84 -4.62 -8.48
CA ILE A 95 9.97 -3.77 -8.12
C ILE A 95 11.25 -4.61 -7.98
N LEU A 96 11.18 -5.79 -7.32
CA LEU A 96 12.35 -6.62 -7.08
C LEU A 96 13.01 -7.12 -8.37
N PHE A 97 12.28 -7.72 -9.30
CA PHE A 97 12.84 -8.20 -10.55
C PHE A 97 13.33 -7.08 -11.46
N LYS A 98 12.49 -6.06 -11.67
CA LYS A 98 12.83 -4.93 -12.53
C LYS A 98 13.99 -4.11 -11.97
N ALA A 99 14.00 -3.86 -10.64
CA ALA A 99 15.08 -3.12 -9.99
C ALA A 99 16.40 -3.87 -10.08
N LEU A 100 16.42 -5.17 -9.80
CA LEU A 100 17.62 -6.01 -9.88
C LEU A 100 18.12 -6.14 -11.32
N ALA A 101 17.22 -6.30 -12.29
CA ALA A 101 17.61 -6.36 -13.71
C ALA A 101 18.18 -5.02 -14.20
N MET A 102 17.63 -3.90 -13.78
CA MET A 102 18.14 -2.56 -14.12
C MET A 102 19.50 -2.29 -13.49
N GLU A 103 19.70 -2.66 -12.22
CA GLU A 103 21.00 -2.56 -11.54
C GLU A 103 22.07 -3.40 -12.24
N TRP A 104 21.75 -4.64 -12.57
CA TRP A 104 22.64 -5.52 -13.33
C TRP A 104 22.98 -4.99 -14.72
N MET A 105 22.02 -4.39 -15.41
CA MET A 105 22.23 -3.75 -16.70
C MET A 105 23.11 -2.50 -16.59
N GLU A 106 22.96 -1.68 -15.55
CA GLU A 106 23.78 -0.49 -15.33
C GLU A 106 25.24 -0.87 -15.03
N ASP A 107 25.49 -1.91 -14.24
CA ASP A 107 26.83 -2.44 -13.99
C ASP A 107 27.50 -2.94 -15.28
N ARG A 108 26.75 -3.56 -16.18
CA ARG A 108 27.27 -4.03 -17.47
C ARG A 108 27.55 -2.91 -18.47
N LYS A 109 26.90 -1.76 -18.35
CA LYS A 109 27.09 -0.61 -19.24
C LYS A 109 28.55 -0.15 -19.30
N THR A 110 29.29 -0.31 -18.21
CA THR A 110 30.72 0.03 -18.13
C THR A 110 31.64 -1.00 -18.79
N VAL A 111 31.16 -2.22 -19.01
CA VAL A 111 31.97 -3.37 -19.47
C VAL A 111 31.70 -3.75 -20.93
N ILE A 112 30.50 -3.45 -21.45
CA ILE A 112 30.09 -3.84 -22.80
C ILE A 112 29.96 -2.65 -23.73
N LYS A 113 30.12 -2.89 -25.04
CA LYS A 113 29.94 -1.86 -26.06
C LYS A 113 28.49 -1.37 -26.10
N GLU A 114 28.28 -0.09 -26.37
CA GLU A 114 26.99 0.57 -26.37
C GLU A 114 25.94 -0.12 -27.23
N GLY A 115 26.31 -0.60 -28.41
CA GLY A 115 25.41 -1.37 -29.30
C GLY A 115 24.93 -2.70 -28.71
N THR A 116 25.76 -3.36 -27.94
CA THR A 116 25.38 -4.61 -27.24
C THR A 116 24.44 -4.29 -26.07
N TYR A 117 24.72 -3.24 -25.33
CA TYR A 117 23.89 -2.77 -24.24
C TYR A 117 22.44 -2.43 -24.70
N LEU A 118 22.30 -1.69 -25.78
CA LEU A 118 20.99 -1.31 -26.34
C LEU A 118 20.22 -2.55 -26.85
N ARG A 119 20.91 -3.53 -27.42
CA ARG A 119 20.30 -4.79 -27.84
C ARG A 119 19.79 -5.60 -26.65
N ASP A 120 20.59 -5.74 -25.61
CA ASP A 120 20.23 -6.47 -24.41
C ASP A 120 19.07 -5.79 -23.67
N LEU A 121 19.09 -4.47 -23.56
CA LEU A 121 17.99 -3.66 -23.00
C LEU A 121 16.67 -3.91 -23.74
N SER A 122 16.70 -3.93 -25.08
CA SER A 122 15.52 -4.21 -25.90
C SER A 122 14.94 -5.60 -25.65
N VAL A 123 15.80 -6.62 -25.46
CA VAL A 123 15.37 -7.98 -25.12
C VAL A 123 14.74 -8.04 -23.73
N PHE A 124 15.32 -7.35 -22.75
CA PHE A 124 14.75 -7.27 -21.42
C PHE A 124 13.36 -6.60 -21.42
N GLU A 125 13.20 -5.50 -22.14
CA GLU A 125 11.93 -4.77 -22.19
C GLU A 125 10.84 -5.51 -22.97
N LYS A 126 11.18 -6.20 -24.06
CA LYS A 126 10.21 -6.85 -24.93
C LYS A 126 9.85 -8.27 -24.49
N ASP A 127 10.82 -9.03 -24.06
CA ASP A 127 10.66 -10.47 -23.85
C ASP A 127 10.69 -10.87 -22.37
N LEU A 128 11.58 -10.29 -21.56
CA LEU A 128 11.78 -10.70 -20.18
C LEU A 128 10.84 -10.00 -19.20
N PHE A 129 10.64 -8.72 -19.30
CA PHE A 129 9.75 -7.99 -18.39
C PHE A 129 8.28 -8.40 -18.51
N PRO A 130 7.70 -8.63 -19.71
CA PRO A 130 6.36 -9.18 -19.83
C PRO A 130 6.21 -10.61 -19.32
N ALA A 131 7.25 -11.44 -19.50
CA ALA A 131 7.22 -12.85 -19.12
C ALA A 131 7.57 -13.10 -17.64
N LEU A 132 8.54 -12.37 -17.09
CA LEU A 132 9.12 -12.59 -15.76
C LEU A 132 8.84 -11.46 -14.77
N GLY A 133 8.29 -10.34 -15.20
CA GLY A 133 7.99 -9.19 -14.35
C GLY A 133 7.04 -9.47 -13.19
N ASN A 134 6.33 -10.61 -13.22
CA ASN A 134 5.38 -11.06 -12.22
C ASN A 134 5.81 -12.30 -11.46
N ILE A 135 7.05 -12.80 -11.65
CA ILE A 135 7.55 -14.01 -10.99
C ILE A 135 8.49 -13.60 -9.84
N PRO A 136 8.23 -14.06 -8.61
CA PRO A 136 9.14 -13.84 -7.48
C PRO A 136 10.49 -14.53 -7.74
N ILE A 137 11.59 -13.87 -7.37
CA ILE A 137 12.96 -14.40 -7.57
C ILE A 137 13.29 -15.56 -6.61
N ASP A 138 12.43 -15.82 -5.61
CA ASP A 138 12.66 -16.79 -4.54
C ASP A 138 12.18 -18.23 -4.84
N GLN A 139 11.98 -18.58 -6.11
CA GLN A 139 11.64 -19.96 -6.51
C GLN A 139 12.61 -20.53 -7.55
#